data_0a186f560463ab9a085e72415c759814
#
_entry.id   0a186f560463ab9a085e72415c759814
#
_cell.length_a   1.000
_cell.length_b   1.000
_cell.length_c   1.000
_cell.angle_alpha   90.00
_cell.angle_beta   90.00
_cell.angle_gamma   90.00
#
_symmetry.space_group_name_H-M   'P 1'
#
loop_
_entity.id
_entity.type
_entity.pdbx_description
1 polymer ?
#
loop_
_entity_poly.entity_id
_entity_poly.type
_entity_poly.pdbx_seq_one_letter_code
_entity_poly.pdbx_strand_id
1 'polypeptide(L)'
;AVRANSTPVYRTKAFTCPTCEGVGKTYKLKKDGTKYARPNKCKDCDTRGFQLQETKQIAGLRFTAPNKKWISANGFSTGKDNLDVLAATARSNNMEEAEAFLTDQKRLSAISSYLSSFVEGISNYTKHDGFLHVSLTQHITATGRFSGRNPNMQNMPRGGTFPVKKVFVSRWENGKIMEADFAQLEFRTAAFLAQDETAMKEIDTGFDVHSYTAKVITDAGQKTSRQDAKAHTFAPLFGATGYGRSKAEAAYYKHFIEKYEGIAAWHKELGDEALRLLKITNKSGRQYAFPNVRRRDNGMPSHFTMIKNYPVQGFATGDIVPIVLNELHELLQPYNSVVVNSVHDSMVVDIHPDEEQQVIDII
;
A
#
# COMPACT_ATOMS: atom_id res chain seq x y z
N ALA A 1 -19.21 5.49 27.98
CA ALA A 1 -19.88 6.81 28.15
C ALA A 1 -19.98 7.57 26.81
N VAL A 2 -19.08 7.35 25.86
CA VAL A 2 -19.12 8.03 24.54
C VAL A 2 -20.29 7.57 23.65
N ARG A 3 -20.88 6.41 23.91
CA ARG A 3 -22.04 5.90 23.14
C ARG A 3 -23.37 6.61 23.40
N ALA A 4 -23.50 7.30 24.51
CA ALA A 4 -24.79 7.90 24.89
C ALA A 4 -25.06 9.27 24.28
N ASN A 5 -24.03 10.01 23.87
CA ASN A 5 -24.15 11.37 23.32
C ASN A 5 -23.59 11.51 21.89
N SER A 6 -23.12 10.43 21.27
CA SER A 6 -22.76 10.50 19.87
C SER A 6 -24.03 10.60 19.05
N THR A 7 -24.30 11.77 18.51
CA THR A 7 -25.19 11.89 17.36
C THR A 7 -24.77 10.82 16.38
N PRO A 8 -25.64 9.88 16.00
CA PRO A 8 -25.22 8.75 15.19
C PRO A 8 -24.51 9.28 13.96
N VAL A 9 -23.32 8.74 13.67
CA VAL A 9 -22.69 8.93 12.37
C VAL A 9 -23.70 8.45 11.35
N TYR A 10 -24.41 9.39 10.74
CA TYR A 10 -25.51 9.07 9.85
C TYR A 10 -24.93 8.38 8.63
N ARG A 11 -25.09 7.08 8.57
CA ARG A 11 -24.95 6.36 7.31
C ARG A 11 -26.02 6.95 6.39
N THR A 12 -25.59 7.73 5.44
CA THR A 12 -26.46 8.17 4.35
C THR A 12 -26.97 6.91 3.68
N LYS A 13 -28.22 6.57 3.81
CA LYS A 13 -28.78 5.40 3.14
C LYS A 13 -28.72 5.67 1.65
N ALA A 14 -27.95 4.87 0.95
CA ALA A 14 -28.05 4.77 -0.49
C ALA A 14 -29.38 4.10 -0.81
N PHE A 15 -30.13 4.65 -1.75
CA PHE A 15 -31.32 4.02 -2.29
C PHE A 15 -31.13 3.78 -3.78
N THR A 16 -31.76 2.74 -4.29
CA THR A 16 -31.69 2.39 -5.70
C THR A 16 -32.14 3.60 -6.55
N CYS A 17 -31.36 3.97 -7.53
CA CYS A 17 -31.70 5.10 -8.39
C CYS A 17 -33.02 4.79 -9.15
N PRO A 18 -34.08 5.57 -8.97
CA PRO A 18 -35.37 5.28 -9.61
C PRO A 18 -35.33 5.42 -11.13
N THR A 19 -34.45 6.25 -11.66
CA THR A 19 -34.31 6.51 -13.09
C THR A 19 -33.68 5.36 -13.86
N CYS A 20 -32.82 4.58 -13.24
CA CYS A 20 -32.12 3.46 -13.89
C CYS A 20 -32.31 2.13 -13.14
N GLU A 21 -33.15 2.11 -12.12
CA GLU A 21 -33.49 0.89 -11.34
C GLU A 21 -32.25 0.11 -10.87
N GLY A 22 -31.20 0.82 -10.49
CA GLY A 22 -29.95 0.23 -10.01
C GLY A 22 -28.91 -0.09 -11.08
N VAL A 23 -29.26 -0.02 -12.36
CA VAL A 23 -28.37 -0.45 -13.46
C VAL A 23 -27.26 0.58 -13.76
N GLY A 24 -27.42 1.83 -13.38
CA GLY A 24 -26.46 2.92 -13.69
C GLY A 24 -26.50 3.40 -15.14
N LYS A 25 -27.41 2.88 -15.94
CA LYS A 25 -27.57 3.17 -17.38
C LYS A 25 -29.03 3.37 -17.74
N THR A 26 -29.29 4.23 -18.72
CA THR A 26 -30.62 4.47 -19.30
C THR A 26 -30.57 4.24 -20.79
N TYR A 27 -31.72 3.91 -21.40
CA TYR A 27 -31.84 3.71 -22.83
C TYR A 27 -32.81 4.75 -23.42
N LYS A 28 -32.42 5.38 -24.49
CA LYS A 28 -33.41 6.13 -25.31
C LYS A 28 -34.35 5.15 -26.00
N LEU A 29 -35.60 5.52 -26.05
CA LEU A 29 -36.59 4.76 -26.81
C LEU A 29 -36.68 5.30 -28.24
N LYS A 30 -36.88 4.39 -29.17
CA LYS A 30 -37.23 4.71 -30.55
C LYS A 30 -38.71 5.10 -30.61
N LYS A 31 -39.17 5.61 -31.78
CA LYS A 31 -40.59 5.97 -31.99
C LYS A 31 -41.53 4.78 -31.83
N ASP A 32 -41.05 3.56 -32.04
CA ASP A 32 -41.79 2.30 -31.92
C ASP A 32 -41.75 1.74 -30.46
N GLY A 33 -41.18 2.47 -29.49
CA GLY A 33 -41.07 2.06 -28.09
C GLY A 33 -39.91 1.11 -27.80
N THR A 34 -39.16 0.66 -28.81
CA THR A 34 -37.97 -0.21 -28.56
C THR A 34 -36.76 0.60 -28.10
N LYS A 35 -35.88 -0.05 -27.34
CA LYS A 35 -34.64 0.59 -26.81
C LYS A 35 -33.56 0.67 -27.89
N TYR A 36 -32.82 1.79 -27.95
CA TYR A 36 -31.59 1.82 -28.74
C TYR A 36 -30.53 0.85 -28.18
N ALA A 37 -29.71 0.28 -29.04
CA ALA A 37 -28.69 -0.71 -28.65
C ALA A 37 -27.64 -0.15 -27.71
N ARG A 38 -27.30 1.14 -27.78
CA ARG A 38 -26.30 1.77 -26.93
C ARG A 38 -26.97 2.44 -25.72
N PRO A 39 -26.62 2.05 -24.50
CA PRO A 39 -27.09 2.73 -23.32
C PRO A 39 -26.40 4.08 -23.12
N ASN A 40 -27.12 5.02 -22.53
CA ASN A 40 -26.55 6.26 -22.01
C ASN A 40 -26.17 6.07 -20.52
N LYS A 41 -25.24 6.86 -20.04
CA LYS A 41 -25.00 6.99 -18.61
C LYS A 41 -26.25 7.55 -17.92
N CYS A 42 -26.66 6.97 -16.80
CA CYS A 42 -27.69 7.58 -15.97
C CYS A 42 -27.15 8.87 -15.38
N LYS A 43 -27.76 9.99 -15.70
CA LYS A 43 -27.33 11.31 -15.21
C LYS A 43 -27.65 11.51 -13.73
N ASP A 44 -28.71 10.91 -13.23
CA ASP A 44 -29.22 11.13 -11.88
C ASP A 44 -28.36 10.42 -10.80
N CYS A 45 -27.69 9.35 -11.17
CA CYS A 45 -26.79 8.63 -10.27
C CYS A 45 -25.33 8.53 -10.76
N ASP A 46 -25.02 9.20 -11.88
CA ASP A 46 -23.69 9.17 -12.51
C ASP A 46 -23.12 7.74 -12.64
N THR A 47 -23.92 6.84 -13.20
CA THR A 47 -23.61 5.42 -13.42
C THR A 47 -23.49 4.54 -12.16
N ARG A 48 -23.73 5.07 -10.98
CA ARG A 48 -23.58 4.34 -9.71
C ARG A 48 -24.71 3.32 -9.46
N GLY A 49 -25.85 3.49 -10.08
CA GLY A 49 -27.04 2.68 -9.84
C GLY A 49 -27.80 3.05 -8.55
N PHE A 50 -27.27 3.93 -7.74
CA PHE A 50 -27.87 4.39 -6.50
C PHE A 50 -27.75 5.91 -6.35
N GLN A 51 -28.66 6.49 -5.59
CA GLN A 51 -28.64 7.89 -5.15
C GLN A 51 -28.42 7.94 -3.65
N LEU A 52 -27.75 8.99 -3.19
CA LEU A 52 -27.57 9.24 -1.76
C LEU A 52 -28.65 10.24 -1.30
N GLN A 53 -29.35 9.90 -0.24
CA GLN A 53 -30.25 10.82 0.39
C GLN A 53 -29.49 12.04 0.91
N GLU A 54 -30.09 13.23 0.84
CA GLU A 54 -29.42 14.49 1.20
C GLU A 54 -28.66 14.42 2.51
N THR A 55 -27.48 15.00 2.48
CA THR A 55 -26.45 14.98 3.49
C THR A 55 -26.94 15.55 4.82
N LYS A 56 -27.02 14.72 5.84
CA LYS A 56 -27.06 15.21 7.21
C LYS A 56 -25.67 15.67 7.64
N GLN A 57 -25.60 16.70 8.44
CA GLN A 57 -24.34 17.24 8.96
C GLN A 57 -23.75 16.26 9.98
N ILE A 58 -22.45 15.97 9.87
CA ILE A 58 -21.68 15.33 10.92
C ILE A 58 -20.96 16.45 11.66
N ALA A 59 -21.24 16.61 12.96
CA ALA A 59 -20.65 17.64 13.79
C ALA A 59 -20.71 19.05 13.16
N GLY A 60 -21.82 19.41 12.51
CA GLY A 60 -21.97 20.70 11.83
C GLY A 60 -21.37 20.80 10.43
N LEU A 61 -20.58 19.83 10.00
CA LEU A 61 -19.99 19.80 8.65
C LEU A 61 -20.96 19.23 7.63
N ARG A 62 -21.14 19.95 6.53
CA ARG A 62 -21.86 19.43 5.38
C ARG A 62 -20.97 18.40 4.66
N PHE A 63 -21.39 17.15 4.68
CA PHE A 63 -20.66 16.07 4.04
C PHE A 63 -21.02 16.00 2.55
N THR A 64 -20.25 16.68 1.72
CA THR A 64 -20.30 16.49 0.27
C THR A 64 -19.12 15.63 -0.12
N ALA A 65 -19.37 14.44 -0.67
CA ALA A 65 -18.28 13.58 -1.12
C ALA A 65 -17.51 14.26 -2.27
N PRO A 66 -16.24 14.64 -2.06
CA PRO A 66 -15.47 15.38 -3.07
C PRO A 66 -15.10 14.52 -4.28
N ASN A 67 -15.20 13.20 -4.18
CA ASN A 67 -14.95 12.29 -5.29
C ASN A 67 -15.70 10.97 -5.13
N LYS A 68 -15.74 10.17 -6.22
CA LYS A 68 -16.45 8.88 -6.27
C LYS A 68 -15.94 7.83 -5.28
N LYS A 69 -14.69 7.92 -4.84
CA LYS A 69 -14.09 6.96 -3.89
C LYS A 69 -14.69 7.06 -2.48
N TRP A 70 -15.31 8.18 -2.15
CA TRP A 70 -15.92 8.42 -0.86
C TRP A 70 -17.35 7.90 -0.76
N ILE A 71 -17.91 7.43 -1.87
CA ILE A 71 -19.30 7.02 -1.97
C ILE A 71 -19.35 5.54 -2.32
N SER A 72 -20.09 4.78 -1.53
CA SER A 72 -20.40 3.38 -1.77
C SER A 72 -21.92 3.15 -1.67
N ALA A 73 -22.38 1.95 -2.00
CA ALA A 73 -23.78 1.55 -1.77
C ALA A 73 -24.21 1.62 -0.29
N ASN A 74 -23.22 1.56 0.63
CA ASN A 74 -23.46 1.66 2.07
C ASN A 74 -23.37 3.11 2.61
N GLY A 75 -23.21 4.11 1.75
CA GLY A 75 -23.05 5.52 2.10
C GLY A 75 -21.62 6.04 1.94
N PHE A 76 -21.27 7.08 2.70
CA PHE A 76 -19.94 7.69 2.65
C PHE A 76 -18.91 6.86 3.40
N SER A 77 -17.70 6.78 2.83
CA SER A 77 -16.58 6.14 3.50
C SER A 77 -16.10 6.98 4.69
N THR A 78 -15.94 6.32 5.83
CA THR A 78 -15.33 6.87 7.05
C THR A 78 -13.90 6.34 7.26
N GLY A 79 -13.23 5.92 6.18
CA GLY A 79 -11.83 5.50 6.23
C GLY A 79 -10.91 6.63 6.69
N LYS A 80 -9.73 6.26 7.19
CA LYS A 80 -8.75 7.17 7.78
C LYS A 80 -8.48 8.41 6.91
N ASP A 81 -8.21 8.22 5.63
CA ASP A 81 -7.87 9.32 4.71
C ASP A 81 -9.02 10.32 4.56
N ASN A 82 -10.26 9.81 4.55
CA ASN A 82 -11.44 10.66 4.46
C ASN A 82 -11.67 11.46 5.75
N LEU A 83 -11.45 10.83 6.91
CA LEU A 83 -11.54 11.50 8.20
C LEU A 83 -10.44 12.57 8.34
N ASP A 84 -9.23 12.32 7.83
CA ASP A 84 -8.14 13.31 7.81
C ASP A 84 -8.49 14.55 6.99
N VAL A 85 -9.06 14.38 5.80
CA VAL A 85 -9.52 15.50 4.96
C VAL A 85 -10.65 16.27 5.64
N LEU A 86 -11.59 15.57 6.28
CA LEU A 86 -12.68 16.23 7.01
C LEU A 86 -12.17 17.01 8.22
N ALA A 87 -11.22 16.44 8.99
CA ALA A 87 -10.62 17.12 10.12
C ALA A 87 -9.85 18.38 9.69
N ALA A 88 -9.08 18.28 8.59
CA ALA A 88 -8.42 19.44 8.00
C ALA A 88 -9.43 20.52 7.54
N THR A 89 -10.56 20.11 6.97
CA THR A 89 -11.64 21.03 6.57
C THR A 89 -12.29 21.68 7.78
N ALA A 90 -12.54 20.93 8.86
CA ALA A 90 -13.06 21.46 10.11
C ALA A 90 -12.14 22.52 10.70
N ARG A 91 -10.83 22.23 10.75
CA ARG A 91 -9.80 23.16 11.22
C ARG A 91 -9.77 24.46 10.40
N SER A 92 -9.79 24.36 9.07
CA SER A 92 -9.75 25.52 8.18
C SER A 92 -11.01 26.41 8.29
N ASN A 93 -12.11 25.88 8.80
CA ASN A 93 -13.36 26.60 9.04
C ASN A 93 -13.57 26.97 10.53
N ASN A 94 -12.54 26.84 11.38
CA ASN A 94 -12.57 27.12 12.81
C ASN A 94 -13.69 26.35 13.56
N MET A 95 -13.94 25.10 13.17
CA MET A 95 -14.96 24.22 13.76
C MET A 95 -14.30 23.25 14.75
N GLU A 96 -13.89 23.73 15.92
CA GLU A 96 -13.10 22.99 16.90
C GLU A 96 -13.79 21.70 17.39
N GLU A 97 -15.09 21.76 17.73
CA GLU A 97 -15.83 20.58 18.16
C GLU A 97 -15.89 19.48 17.07
N ALA A 98 -16.05 19.90 15.80
CA ALA A 98 -16.08 18.97 14.69
C ALA A 98 -14.71 18.33 14.45
N GLU A 99 -13.62 19.10 14.55
CA GLU A 99 -12.26 18.60 14.46
C GLU A 99 -11.95 17.60 15.57
N ALA A 100 -12.29 17.93 16.81
CA ALA A 100 -12.11 17.07 17.97
C ALA A 100 -12.88 15.74 17.80
N PHE A 101 -14.15 15.81 17.41
CA PHE A 101 -14.97 14.63 17.15
C PHE A 101 -14.38 13.72 16.08
N LEU A 102 -13.93 14.28 14.94
CA LEU A 102 -13.34 13.49 13.84
C LEU A 102 -12.01 12.85 14.24
N THR A 103 -11.23 13.55 15.05
CA THR A 103 -9.96 13.05 15.61
C THR A 103 -10.23 11.89 16.58
N ASP A 104 -11.21 12.01 17.45
CA ASP A 104 -11.58 10.95 18.39
C ASP A 104 -12.18 9.73 17.69
N GLN A 105 -12.98 9.91 16.65
CA GLN A 105 -13.46 8.80 15.81
C GLN A 105 -12.33 8.02 15.16
N LYS A 106 -11.33 8.71 14.65
CA LYS A 106 -10.13 8.10 14.07
C LYS A 106 -9.35 7.32 15.13
N ARG A 107 -9.15 7.91 16.32
CA ARG A 107 -8.47 7.26 17.44
C ARG A 107 -9.25 6.03 17.95
N LEU A 108 -10.57 6.14 18.09
CA LEU A 108 -11.43 5.02 18.48
C LEU A 108 -11.36 3.86 17.47
N SER A 109 -11.39 4.17 16.18
CA SER A 109 -11.25 3.16 15.11
C SER A 109 -9.91 2.44 15.18
N ALA A 110 -8.82 3.19 15.41
CA ALA A 110 -7.50 2.62 15.59
C ALA A 110 -7.43 1.70 16.81
N ILE A 111 -7.88 2.16 17.98
CA ILE A 111 -7.90 1.37 19.23
C ILE A 111 -8.73 0.10 19.05
N SER A 112 -9.91 0.19 18.46
CA SER A 112 -10.78 -0.98 18.22
C SER A 112 -10.11 -2.02 17.32
N SER A 113 -9.42 -1.56 16.27
CA SER A 113 -8.67 -2.44 15.38
C SER A 113 -7.51 -3.12 16.10
N TYR A 114 -6.80 -2.39 16.96
CA TYR A 114 -5.71 -2.97 17.76
C TYR A 114 -6.20 -4.00 18.76
N LEU A 115 -7.27 -3.71 19.50
CA LEU A 115 -7.86 -4.63 20.47
C LEU A 115 -8.30 -5.93 19.78
N SER A 116 -9.07 -5.84 18.71
CA SER A 116 -9.60 -7.02 18.04
C SER A 116 -8.52 -7.83 17.30
N SER A 117 -7.57 -7.17 16.63
CA SER A 117 -6.59 -7.89 15.80
C SER A 117 -5.39 -8.38 16.59
N PHE A 118 -4.90 -7.59 17.56
CA PHE A 118 -3.63 -7.87 18.22
C PHE A 118 -3.78 -8.34 19.67
N VAL A 119 -4.73 -7.83 20.43
CA VAL A 119 -4.91 -8.30 21.80
C VAL A 119 -5.72 -9.60 21.82
N GLU A 120 -6.95 -9.56 21.32
CA GLU A 120 -7.84 -10.74 21.29
C GLU A 120 -7.37 -11.78 20.25
N GLY A 121 -6.95 -11.30 19.06
CA GLY A 121 -6.48 -12.16 17.98
C GLY A 121 -5.24 -12.97 18.39
N ILE A 122 -4.17 -12.32 18.86
CA ILE A 122 -2.93 -13.02 19.27
C ILE A 122 -3.22 -13.99 20.40
N SER A 123 -3.95 -13.55 21.44
CA SER A 123 -4.31 -14.41 22.57
C SER A 123 -5.04 -15.69 22.14
N ASN A 124 -5.87 -15.62 21.11
CA ASN A 124 -6.57 -16.80 20.59
C ASN A 124 -5.64 -17.78 19.89
N TYR A 125 -4.58 -17.31 19.22
CA TYR A 125 -3.65 -18.16 18.49
C TYR A 125 -2.55 -18.78 19.36
N THR A 126 -2.30 -18.25 20.57
CA THR A 126 -1.26 -18.75 21.49
C THR A 126 -1.78 -19.70 22.56
N LYS A 127 -3.08 -20.07 22.55
CA LYS A 127 -3.73 -20.84 23.62
C LYS A 127 -3.20 -22.25 23.84
N HIS A 128 -2.60 -22.87 22.83
CA HIS A 128 -2.23 -24.28 22.91
C HIS A 128 -0.86 -24.52 23.50
N ASP A 129 0.14 -23.75 23.10
CA ASP A 129 1.53 -23.98 23.44
C ASP A 129 2.29 -22.71 23.82
N GLY A 130 1.62 -21.55 23.82
CA GLY A 130 2.21 -20.25 24.07
C GLY A 130 2.94 -19.65 22.88
N PHE A 131 3.05 -20.39 21.76
CA PHE A 131 3.68 -19.89 20.54
C PHE A 131 2.66 -19.35 19.54
N LEU A 132 3.14 -18.44 18.70
CA LEU A 132 2.38 -17.92 17.59
C LEU A 132 2.87 -18.53 16.27
N HIS A 133 2.04 -19.40 15.69
CA HIS A 133 2.34 -20.06 14.42
C HIS A 133 1.74 -19.28 13.25
N VAL A 134 2.60 -18.74 12.39
CA VAL A 134 2.20 -17.95 11.21
C VAL A 134 2.11 -18.84 9.99
N SER A 135 1.02 -18.75 9.23
CA SER A 135 0.92 -19.39 7.92
C SER A 135 1.28 -18.41 6.82
N LEU A 136 2.39 -18.64 6.13
CA LEU A 136 2.84 -17.85 4.98
C LEU A 136 2.53 -18.58 3.68
N THR A 137 1.99 -17.87 2.69
CA THR A 137 1.66 -18.41 1.37
C THR A 137 2.14 -17.45 0.28
N GLN A 138 2.70 -17.97 -0.83
CA GLN A 138 3.18 -17.16 -1.96
C GLN A 138 2.18 -17.04 -3.11
N HIS A 139 1.20 -17.92 -3.21
CA HIS A 139 0.27 -18.01 -4.35
C HIS A 139 -0.92 -17.05 -4.27
N ILE A 140 -1.08 -16.31 -3.16
CA ILE A 140 -2.21 -15.39 -2.96
C ILE A 140 -1.94 -14.04 -3.61
N THR A 141 -0.72 -13.55 -3.57
CA THR A 141 -0.36 -12.24 -4.13
C THR A 141 0.02 -12.36 -5.60
N ALA A 142 -0.34 -11.38 -6.41
CA ALA A 142 0.00 -11.36 -7.84
C ALA A 142 1.52 -11.31 -8.08
N THR A 143 2.29 -10.79 -7.14
CA THR A 143 3.74 -10.63 -7.23
C THR A 143 4.53 -11.82 -6.68
N GLY A 144 3.87 -12.76 -5.98
CA GLY A 144 4.55 -13.87 -5.30
C GLY A 144 5.12 -13.50 -3.92
N ARG A 145 4.84 -12.29 -3.40
CA ARG A 145 5.17 -11.94 -2.01
C ARG A 145 4.48 -12.89 -1.05
N PHE A 146 5.09 -13.13 0.10
CA PHE A 146 4.41 -13.84 1.18
C PHE A 146 3.14 -13.10 1.62
N SER A 147 2.09 -13.86 1.84
CA SER A 147 0.84 -13.41 2.45
C SER A 147 0.63 -14.19 3.75
N GLY A 148 0.61 -13.48 4.86
CA GLY A 148 0.40 -14.06 6.18
C GLY A 148 -1.08 -14.21 6.52
N ARG A 149 -1.43 -15.32 7.19
CA ARG A 149 -2.78 -15.53 7.74
C ARG A 149 -2.72 -16.39 9.00
N ASN A 150 -3.75 -16.29 9.81
CA ASN A 150 -3.99 -17.10 11.00
C ASN A 150 -2.83 -17.12 12.03
N PRO A 151 -2.34 -15.96 12.51
CA PRO A 151 -2.71 -14.57 12.22
C PRO A 151 -1.89 -13.94 11.07
N ASN A 152 -2.34 -12.79 10.56
CA ASN A 152 -1.58 -12.04 9.57
C ASN A 152 -0.49 -11.17 10.24
N MET A 153 0.71 -11.71 10.35
CA MET A 153 1.85 -11.03 10.93
C MET A 153 2.60 -10.08 9.97
N GLN A 154 2.24 -10.07 8.68
CA GLN A 154 2.78 -9.13 7.69
C GLN A 154 2.31 -7.68 7.92
N ASN A 155 1.17 -7.50 8.59
CA ASN A 155 0.55 -6.20 8.82
C ASN A 155 0.76 -5.69 10.26
N MET A 156 1.83 -6.09 10.91
CA MET A 156 2.15 -5.60 12.25
C MET A 156 2.40 -4.09 12.23
N PRO A 157 1.75 -3.33 13.14
CA PRO A 157 1.92 -1.89 13.16
C PRO A 157 3.36 -1.50 13.47
N ARG A 158 3.87 -0.57 12.68
CA ARG A 158 5.21 0.01 12.87
C ARG A 158 5.13 1.16 13.87
N GLY A 159 5.69 1.00 15.03
CA GLY A 159 6.03 2.08 15.97
C GLY A 159 4.93 2.61 16.90
N GLY A 160 5.32 3.42 17.76
CA GLY A 160 4.88 4.52 18.58
C GLY A 160 3.72 4.28 19.53
N THR A 161 2.52 4.39 19.10
CA THR A 161 1.36 4.51 20.00
C THR A 161 0.99 3.19 20.67
N PHE A 162 1.17 2.08 19.96
CA PHE A 162 0.86 0.73 20.46
C PHE A 162 2.01 -0.22 20.10
N PRO A 163 2.93 -0.53 21.00
CA PRO A 163 4.12 -1.30 20.72
C PRO A 163 3.83 -2.82 20.66
N VAL A 164 2.95 -3.25 19.76
CA VAL A 164 2.53 -4.66 19.65
C VAL A 164 3.71 -5.61 19.44
N LYS A 165 4.74 -5.20 18.69
CA LYS A 165 5.94 -6.03 18.48
C LYS A 165 6.65 -6.43 19.79
N LYS A 166 6.51 -5.65 20.88
CA LYS A 166 7.15 -5.94 22.17
C LYS A 166 6.54 -7.11 22.94
N VAL A 167 5.37 -7.61 22.52
CA VAL A 167 4.78 -8.79 23.17
C VAL A 167 5.42 -10.10 22.70
N PHE A 168 6.17 -10.06 21.59
CA PHE A 168 6.89 -11.21 21.09
C PHE A 168 8.27 -11.26 21.73
N VAL A 169 8.54 -12.34 22.39
CA VAL A 169 9.80 -12.59 23.10
C VAL A 169 10.43 -13.88 22.57
N SER A 170 11.73 -14.02 22.77
CA SER A 170 12.45 -15.25 22.47
C SER A 170 11.87 -16.43 23.26
N ARG A 171 11.93 -17.63 22.68
CA ARG A 171 11.64 -18.89 23.39
C ARG A 171 12.70 -19.24 24.43
N TRP A 172 13.87 -18.67 24.31
CA TRP A 172 14.99 -18.89 25.18
C TRP A 172 15.01 -17.86 26.30
N GLU A 173 15.30 -18.28 27.52
CA GLU A 173 15.59 -17.34 28.62
C GLU A 173 16.82 -16.50 28.23
N ASN A 174 16.73 -15.19 28.34
CA ASN A 174 17.74 -14.22 27.88
C ASN A 174 18.03 -14.21 26.36
N GLY A 175 17.28 -14.95 25.56
CA GLY A 175 17.35 -14.88 24.10
C GLY A 175 16.78 -13.58 23.52
N LYS A 176 16.98 -13.37 22.24
CA LYS A 176 16.57 -12.13 21.54
C LYS A 176 15.83 -12.42 20.26
N ILE A 177 14.85 -11.57 19.94
CA ILE A 177 14.25 -11.54 18.61
C ILE A 177 14.96 -10.46 17.79
N MET A 178 15.56 -10.85 16.69
CA MET A 178 16.20 -9.95 15.73
C MET A 178 15.36 -9.83 14.46
N GLU A 179 15.21 -8.63 13.95
CA GLU A 179 14.63 -8.36 12.63
C GLU A 179 15.71 -7.75 11.73
N ALA A 180 16.15 -8.47 10.72
CA ALA A 180 17.09 -8.00 9.70
C ALA A 180 16.32 -7.61 8.44
N ASP A 181 16.50 -6.38 7.95
CA ASP A 181 15.76 -5.79 6.84
C ASP A 181 16.72 -5.46 5.68
N PHE A 182 16.33 -5.81 4.47
CA PHE A 182 17.13 -5.46 3.28
C PHE A 182 17.14 -3.95 3.04
N ALA A 183 18.31 -3.37 2.91
CA ALA A 183 18.45 -1.96 2.60
C ALA A 183 18.00 -1.68 1.15
N GLN A 184 16.88 -0.98 0.97
CA GLN A 184 16.38 -0.51 -0.32
C GLN A 184 16.21 -1.63 -1.37
N LEU A 185 15.75 -2.82 -0.99
CA LEU A 185 15.70 -4.00 -1.84
C LEU A 185 15.03 -3.75 -3.20
N GLU A 186 13.90 -3.04 -3.22
CA GLU A 186 13.16 -2.76 -4.45
C GLU A 186 13.94 -1.84 -5.40
N PHE A 187 14.68 -0.84 -4.88
CA PHE A 187 15.51 0.02 -5.71
C PHE A 187 16.73 -0.74 -6.28
N ARG A 188 17.39 -1.55 -5.46
CA ARG A 188 18.49 -2.43 -5.88
C ARG A 188 18.02 -3.41 -6.97
N THR A 189 16.86 -3.99 -6.77
CA THR A 189 16.24 -4.89 -7.76
C THR A 189 15.95 -4.18 -9.08
N ALA A 190 15.38 -2.97 -9.02
CA ALA A 190 15.09 -2.21 -10.23
C ALA A 190 16.37 -1.80 -10.98
N ALA A 191 17.40 -1.35 -10.27
CA ALA A 191 18.70 -1.03 -10.84
C ALA A 191 19.30 -2.25 -11.58
N PHE A 192 19.24 -3.42 -10.94
CA PHE A 192 19.69 -4.68 -11.51
C PHE A 192 18.88 -5.13 -12.72
N LEU A 193 17.54 -5.09 -12.64
CA LEU A 193 16.68 -5.52 -13.75
C LEU A 193 16.79 -4.59 -14.96
N ALA A 194 16.92 -3.29 -14.71
CA ALA A 194 17.09 -2.27 -15.73
C ALA A 194 18.52 -2.11 -16.23
N GLN A 195 19.50 -2.72 -15.56
CA GLN A 195 20.93 -2.50 -15.82
C GLN A 195 21.29 -0.99 -15.81
N ASP A 196 20.74 -0.24 -14.85
CA ASP A 196 20.96 1.19 -14.73
C ASP A 196 22.30 1.48 -14.05
N GLU A 197 23.29 1.92 -14.80
CA GLU A 197 24.67 2.14 -14.33
C GLU A 197 24.72 3.21 -13.23
N THR A 198 23.93 4.28 -13.35
CA THR A 198 23.88 5.36 -12.36
C THR A 198 23.34 4.85 -11.04
N ALA A 199 22.22 4.11 -11.07
CA ALA A 199 21.61 3.54 -9.86
C ALA A 199 22.53 2.50 -9.21
N MET A 200 23.16 1.61 -10.00
CA MET A 200 24.11 0.61 -9.48
C MET A 200 25.31 1.26 -8.81
N LYS A 201 25.92 2.28 -9.45
CA LYS A 201 27.04 3.02 -8.87
C LYS A 201 26.67 3.72 -7.56
N GLU A 202 25.48 4.31 -7.48
CA GLU A 202 25.01 4.96 -6.25
C GLU A 202 24.77 3.95 -5.12
N ILE A 203 24.24 2.78 -5.43
CA ILE A 203 24.09 1.68 -4.49
C ILE A 203 25.44 1.24 -3.93
N ASP A 204 26.43 1.05 -4.78
CA ASP A 204 27.78 0.59 -4.39
C ASP A 204 28.52 1.63 -3.54
N THR A 205 28.31 2.91 -3.80
CA THR A 205 28.93 4.01 -3.05
C THR A 205 28.19 4.39 -1.78
N GLY A 206 27.04 3.75 -1.48
CA GLY A 206 26.22 4.07 -0.31
C GLY A 206 25.57 5.45 -0.37
N PHE A 207 25.26 5.94 -1.56
CA PHE A 207 24.66 7.25 -1.78
C PHE A 207 23.32 7.39 -1.06
N ASP A 208 23.15 8.48 -0.28
CA ASP A 208 21.89 8.76 0.43
C ASP A 208 20.86 9.40 -0.53
N VAL A 209 20.14 8.53 -1.25
CA VAL A 209 19.10 8.94 -2.19
C VAL A 209 17.96 9.72 -1.53
N HIS A 210 17.68 9.49 -0.25
CA HIS A 210 16.61 10.23 0.46
C HIS A 210 17.03 11.68 0.77
N SER A 211 18.27 11.88 1.20
CA SER A 211 18.82 13.24 1.38
C SER A 211 18.91 13.99 0.06
N TYR A 212 19.30 13.31 -1.01
CA TYR A 212 19.28 13.86 -2.34
C TYR A 212 17.88 14.26 -2.80
N THR A 213 16.89 13.42 -2.60
CA THR A 213 15.47 13.72 -2.90
C THR A 213 14.99 14.95 -2.14
N ALA A 214 15.27 15.02 -0.83
CA ALA A 214 14.93 16.17 0.00
C ALA A 214 15.54 17.45 -0.53
N LYS A 215 16.81 17.40 -0.97
CA LYS A 215 17.51 18.54 -1.57
C LYS A 215 16.83 18.98 -2.86
N VAL A 216 16.57 18.08 -3.80
CA VAL A 216 15.97 18.43 -5.11
C VAL A 216 14.58 19.05 -4.92
N ILE A 217 13.74 18.50 -4.05
CA ILE A 217 12.39 19.05 -3.77
C ILE A 217 12.51 20.43 -3.08
N THR A 218 13.47 20.59 -2.16
CA THR A 218 13.70 21.87 -1.48
C THR A 218 14.20 22.94 -2.45
N ASP A 219 15.15 22.62 -3.31
CA ASP A 219 15.68 23.51 -4.34
C ASP A 219 14.59 23.91 -5.36
N ALA A 220 13.60 23.06 -5.57
CA ALA A 220 12.40 23.35 -6.38
C ALA A 220 11.33 24.18 -5.63
N GLY A 221 11.61 24.67 -4.42
CA GLY A 221 10.79 25.63 -3.67
C GLY A 221 9.89 25.04 -2.58
N GLN A 222 10.02 23.76 -2.25
CA GLN A 222 9.25 23.12 -1.16
C GLN A 222 10.22 22.56 -0.10
N LYS A 223 10.35 23.23 1.03
CA LYS A 223 11.18 22.74 2.15
C LYS A 223 10.76 21.31 2.55
N THR A 224 11.66 20.36 2.40
CA THR A 224 11.40 18.94 2.61
C THR A 224 12.52 18.33 3.45
N SER A 225 12.15 17.67 4.53
CA SER A 225 13.12 16.91 5.34
C SER A 225 13.46 15.56 4.68
N ARG A 226 14.60 14.95 5.10
CA ARG A 226 14.99 13.59 4.68
C ARG A 226 13.88 12.57 4.99
N GLN A 227 13.18 12.72 6.11
CA GLN A 227 12.10 11.83 6.51
C GLN A 227 10.88 11.97 5.61
N ASP A 228 10.51 13.20 5.25
CA ASP A 228 9.38 13.47 4.34
C ASP A 228 9.69 12.97 2.92
N ALA A 229 10.95 13.14 2.48
CA ALA A 229 11.42 12.70 1.17
C ALA A 229 11.28 11.18 0.95
N LYS A 230 11.32 10.36 2.00
CA LYS A 230 11.15 8.89 1.88
C LYS A 230 9.87 8.50 1.15
N ALA A 231 8.78 9.22 1.32
CA ALA A 231 7.52 8.96 0.63
C ALA A 231 7.56 9.25 -0.88
N HIS A 232 8.52 10.06 -1.32
CA HIS A 232 8.65 10.53 -2.70
C HIS A 232 9.78 9.83 -3.47
N THR A 233 10.84 9.43 -2.77
CA THR A 233 12.10 8.97 -3.36
C THR A 233 11.89 7.89 -4.43
N PHE A 234 11.14 6.85 -4.14
CA PHE A 234 10.90 5.73 -5.05
C PHE A 234 9.51 5.75 -5.72
N ALA A 235 8.71 6.78 -5.49
CA ALA A 235 7.40 6.88 -6.13
C ALA A 235 7.48 6.84 -7.68
N PRO A 236 8.45 7.50 -8.35
CA PRO A 236 8.60 7.42 -9.82
C PRO A 236 8.96 6.01 -10.31
N LEU A 237 9.71 5.24 -9.51
CA LEU A 237 10.04 3.84 -9.81
C LEU A 237 8.78 3.00 -10.03
N PHE A 238 7.72 3.28 -9.27
CA PHE A 238 6.43 2.59 -9.38
C PHE A 238 5.41 3.32 -10.27
N GLY A 239 5.87 4.28 -11.07
CA GLY A 239 5.06 4.94 -12.08
C GLY A 239 4.34 6.20 -11.64
N ALA A 240 4.69 6.79 -10.50
CA ALA A 240 4.20 8.11 -10.16
C ALA A 240 4.78 9.15 -11.15
N THR A 241 3.89 10.00 -11.68
CA THR A 241 4.23 11.02 -12.70
C THR A 241 4.20 12.45 -12.15
N GLY A 242 3.95 12.62 -10.86
CA GLY A 242 3.75 13.92 -10.24
C GLY A 242 2.34 14.51 -10.43
N TYR A 243 1.45 13.84 -11.16
CA TYR A 243 0.07 14.30 -11.30
C TYR A 243 -0.65 14.36 -9.95
N GLY A 244 -1.25 15.52 -9.64
CA GLY A 244 -1.91 15.76 -8.35
C GLY A 244 -0.93 16.01 -7.19
N ARG A 245 0.34 16.24 -7.47
CA ARG A 245 1.40 16.60 -6.51
C ARG A 245 1.77 18.06 -6.62
N SER A 246 2.58 18.56 -5.68
CA SER A 246 3.13 19.91 -5.79
C SER A 246 4.04 20.05 -7.01
N LYS A 247 4.28 21.28 -7.45
CA LYS A 247 5.21 21.54 -8.57
C LYS A 247 6.63 21.06 -8.27
N ALA A 248 7.07 21.17 -7.01
CA ALA A 248 8.39 20.73 -6.58
C ALA A 248 8.53 19.21 -6.58
N GLU A 249 7.52 18.48 -6.07
CA GLU A 249 7.46 17.01 -6.14
C GLU A 249 7.41 16.52 -7.59
N ALA A 250 6.62 17.16 -8.44
CA ALA A 250 6.53 16.81 -9.86
C ALA A 250 7.86 17.04 -10.60
N ALA A 251 8.59 18.11 -10.24
CA ALA A 251 9.94 18.38 -10.77
C ALA A 251 10.93 17.29 -10.35
N TYR A 252 10.88 16.83 -9.09
CA TYR A 252 11.70 15.71 -8.64
C TYR A 252 11.37 14.41 -9.42
N TYR A 253 10.09 14.11 -9.65
CA TYR A 253 9.71 12.89 -10.37
C TYR A 253 10.20 12.89 -11.82
N LYS A 254 10.18 14.06 -12.47
CA LYS A 254 10.79 14.24 -13.78
C LYS A 254 12.30 14.03 -13.73
N HIS A 255 12.96 14.67 -12.76
CA HIS A 255 14.40 14.54 -12.55
C HIS A 255 14.84 13.09 -12.25
N PHE A 256 14.04 12.31 -11.52
CA PHE A 256 14.30 10.90 -11.27
C PHE A 256 14.40 10.10 -12.59
N ILE A 257 13.45 10.31 -13.48
CA ILE A 257 13.43 9.61 -14.79
C ILE A 257 14.59 10.06 -15.69
N GLU A 258 14.97 11.33 -15.63
CA GLU A 258 16.13 11.87 -16.36
C GLU A 258 17.46 11.36 -15.79
N LYS A 259 17.55 11.16 -14.48
CA LYS A 259 18.74 10.69 -13.79
C LYS A 259 19.00 9.19 -14.01
N TYR A 260 17.94 8.37 -13.93
CA TYR A 260 18.01 6.91 -14.05
C TYR A 260 17.49 6.49 -15.43
N GLU A 261 18.28 6.77 -16.45
CA GLU A 261 17.91 6.54 -17.86
C GLU A 261 17.68 5.06 -18.17
N GLY A 262 18.45 4.15 -17.56
CA GLY A 262 18.28 2.70 -17.71
C GLY A 262 16.92 2.24 -17.16
N ILE A 263 16.52 2.72 -15.98
CA ILE A 263 15.20 2.45 -15.42
C ILE A 263 14.09 3.01 -16.32
N ALA A 264 14.28 4.22 -16.85
CA ALA A 264 13.31 4.85 -17.75
C ALA A 264 13.13 4.04 -19.05
N ALA A 265 14.22 3.60 -19.67
CA ALA A 265 14.21 2.77 -20.86
C ALA A 265 13.55 1.40 -20.60
N TRP A 266 13.94 0.73 -19.54
CA TRP A 266 13.35 -0.55 -19.12
C TRP A 266 11.84 -0.45 -18.86
N HIS A 267 11.38 0.62 -18.23
CA HIS A 267 9.93 0.87 -18.05
C HIS A 267 9.17 0.98 -19.38
N LYS A 268 9.80 1.55 -20.40
CA LYS A 268 9.21 1.64 -21.73
C LYS A 268 9.14 0.26 -22.39
N GLU A 269 10.21 -0.51 -22.30
CA GLU A 269 10.30 -1.89 -22.81
C GLU A 269 9.23 -2.78 -22.17
N LEU A 270 9.07 -2.74 -20.84
CA LEU A 270 8.01 -3.47 -20.14
C LEU A 270 6.61 -3.08 -20.65
N GLY A 271 6.39 -1.80 -20.90
CA GLY A 271 5.12 -1.31 -21.45
C GLY A 271 4.84 -1.84 -22.85
N ASP A 272 5.83 -1.84 -23.72
CA ASP A 272 5.74 -2.33 -25.10
C ASP A 272 5.61 -3.87 -25.14
N GLU A 273 6.32 -4.60 -24.27
CA GLU A 273 6.19 -6.04 -24.11
C GLU A 273 4.76 -6.40 -23.64
N ALA A 274 4.24 -5.74 -22.62
CA ALA A 274 2.89 -5.97 -22.12
C ALA A 274 1.83 -5.72 -23.20
N LEU A 275 1.97 -4.66 -23.98
CA LEU A 275 1.04 -4.33 -25.09
C LEU A 275 1.11 -5.35 -26.23
N ARG A 276 2.27 -5.94 -26.49
CA ARG A 276 2.49 -6.89 -27.58
C ARG A 276 2.13 -8.33 -27.18
N LEU A 277 2.52 -8.76 -25.98
CA LEU A 277 2.41 -10.15 -25.53
C LEU A 277 1.27 -10.39 -24.53
N LEU A 278 0.58 -9.34 -24.08
CA LEU A 278 -0.42 -9.37 -23.00
C LEU A 278 0.11 -9.95 -21.69
N LYS A 279 1.43 -9.98 -21.56
CA LYS A 279 2.18 -10.42 -20.37
C LYS A 279 3.56 -9.79 -20.36
N ILE A 280 4.20 -9.83 -19.21
CA ILE A 280 5.64 -9.57 -19.05
C ILE A 280 6.28 -10.76 -18.36
N THR A 281 7.54 -11.02 -18.69
CA THR A 281 8.32 -12.12 -18.10
C THR A 281 9.52 -11.55 -17.36
N ASN A 282 9.66 -11.87 -16.08
CA ASN A 282 10.80 -11.45 -15.27
C ASN A 282 12.04 -12.31 -15.55
N LYS A 283 13.23 -11.83 -15.14
CA LYS A 283 14.49 -12.60 -15.25
C LYS A 283 14.46 -13.96 -14.53
N SER A 284 13.64 -14.08 -13.48
CA SER A 284 13.38 -15.37 -12.78
C SER A 284 12.47 -16.33 -13.56
N GLY A 285 11.96 -15.94 -14.73
CA GLY A 285 10.97 -16.71 -15.48
C GLY A 285 9.52 -16.52 -15.03
N ARG A 286 9.27 -15.78 -13.94
CA ARG A 286 7.93 -15.46 -13.46
C ARG A 286 7.20 -14.58 -14.48
N GLN A 287 5.95 -14.95 -14.80
CA GLN A 287 5.11 -14.26 -15.76
C GLN A 287 3.95 -13.52 -15.09
N TYR A 288 3.67 -12.32 -15.56
CA TYR A 288 2.54 -11.50 -15.12
C TYR A 288 1.64 -11.21 -16.31
N ALA A 289 0.43 -11.74 -16.28
CA ALA A 289 -0.55 -11.61 -17.35
C ALA A 289 -1.31 -10.27 -17.26
N PHE A 290 -1.46 -9.61 -18.40
CA PHE A 290 -2.24 -8.38 -18.57
C PHE A 290 -3.23 -8.53 -19.74
N PRO A 291 -4.19 -9.45 -19.67
CA PRO A 291 -5.05 -9.79 -20.80
C PRO A 291 -5.91 -8.63 -21.32
N ASN A 292 -6.14 -7.62 -20.48
CA ASN A 292 -6.95 -6.44 -20.81
C ASN A 292 -6.09 -5.16 -20.99
N VAL A 293 -4.78 -5.29 -21.14
CA VAL A 293 -3.93 -4.14 -21.40
C VAL A 293 -4.21 -3.54 -22.76
N ARG A 294 -4.27 -2.23 -22.84
CA ARG A 294 -4.49 -1.48 -24.08
C ARG A 294 -3.72 -0.16 -24.04
N ARG A 295 -3.36 0.35 -25.18
CA ARG A 295 -2.78 1.69 -25.32
C ARG A 295 -3.85 2.74 -25.02
N ARG A 296 -3.52 3.71 -24.17
CA ARG A 296 -4.36 4.88 -23.87
C ARG A 296 -4.14 5.98 -24.92
N ASP A 297 -5.00 6.99 -24.95
CA ASP A 297 -4.89 8.15 -25.84
C ASP A 297 -3.56 8.91 -25.71
N ASN A 298 -2.96 8.89 -24.53
CA ASN A 298 -1.64 9.47 -24.26
C ASN A 298 -0.45 8.54 -24.63
N GLY A 299 -0.69 7.45 -25.34
CA GLY A 299 0.31 6.49 -25.77
C GLY A 299 0.75 5.48 -24.72
N MET A 300 0.43 5.69 -23.44
CA MET A 300 0.83 4.82 -22.34
C MET A 300 -0.03 3.56 -22.25
N PRO A 301 0.51 2.42 -21.80
CA PRO A 301 -0.31 1.24 -21.54
C PRO A 301 -1.28 1.50 -20.38
N SER A 302 -2.48 0.92 -20.45
CA SER A 302 -3.32 0.78 -19.27
C SER A 302 -2.57 -0.13 -18.25
N HIS A 303 -2.90 -0.09 -16.97
CA HIS A 303 -2.17 -0.85 -15.93
C HIS A 303 -0.68 -0.48 -15.76
N PHE A 304 -0.26 0.69 -16.26
CA PHE A 304 1.14 1.12 -16.29
C PHE A 304 1.88 0.98 -14.95
N THR A 305 1.24 1.34 -13.85
CA THR A 305 1.81 1.19 -12.49
C THR A 305 2.05 -0.28 -12.14
N MET A 306 1.12 -1.18 -12.50
CA MET A 306 1.27 -2.62 -12.23
C MET A 306 2.37 -3.23 -13.10
N ILE A 307 2.46 -2.82 -14.36
CA ILE A 307 3.49 -3.28 -15.32
C ILE A 307 4.89 -2.97 -14.79
N LYS A 308 5.09 -1.80 -14.18
CA LYS A 308 6.37 -1.41 -13.57
C LYS A 308 6.63 -2.09 -12.22
N ASN A 309 5.60 -2.20 -11.40
CA ASN A 309 5.72 -2.65 -10.02
C ASN A 309 5.90 -4.17 -9.90
N TYR A 310 5.14 -4.96 -10.67
CA TYR A 310 5.13 -6.41 -10.51
C TYR A 310 6.49 -7.08 -10.73
N PRO A 311 7.30 -6.71 -11.75
CA PRO A 311 8.63 -7.30 -11.91
C PRO A 311 9.56 -6.97 -10.74
N VAL A 312 9.54 -5.73 -10.25
CA VAL A 312 10.38 -5.30 -9.13
C VAL A 312 9.98 -6.04 -7.86
N GLN A 313 8.70 -5.96 -7.47
CA GLN A 313 8.23 -6.63 -6.25
C GLN A 313 8.35 -8.16 -6.34
N GLY A 314 8.05 -8.74 -7.48
CA GLY A 314 8.13 -10.17 -7.64
C GLY A 314 9.56 -10.70 -7.55
N PHE A 315 10.50 -10.05 -8.20
CA PHE A 315 11.91 -10.45 -8.11
C PHE A 315 12.49 -10.18 -6.71
N ALA A 316 12.24 -8.98 -6.13
CA ALA A 316 12.71 -8.60 -4.82
C ALA A 316 12.17 -9.51 -3.72
N THR A 317 10.85 -9.48 -3.53
CA THR A 317 10.21 -10.09 -2.36
C THR A 317 9.50 -11.42 -2.66
N GLY A 318 9.29 -11.75 -3.94
CA GLY A 318 8.72 -13.02 -4.37
C GLY A 318 9.77 -14.08 -4.70
N ASP A 319 10.98 -13.68 -5.09
CA ASP A 319 12.05 -14.61 -5.49
C ASP A 319 13.28 -14.50 -4.57
N ILE A 320 13.90 -13.30 -4.40
CA ILE A 320 15.12 -13.15 -3.59
C ILE A 320 14.86 -13.48 -2.12
N VAL A 321 13.85 -12.89 -1.50
CA VAL A 321 13.58 -13.10 -0.06
C VAL A 321 13.36 -14.58 0.28
N PRO A 322 12.54 -15.37 -0.43
CA PRO A 322 12.42 -16.81 -0.18
C PRO A 322 13.72 -17.59 -0.36
N ILE A 323 14.56 -17.23 -1.34
CA ILE A 323 15.86 -17.89 -1.54
C ILE A 323 16.77 -17.63 -0.33
N VAL A 324 16.88 -16.39 0.09
CA VAL A 324 17.73 -16.02 1.26
C VAL A 324 17.19 -16.63 2.55
N LEU A 325 15.86 -16.72 2.73
CA LEU A 325 15.27 -17.40 3.87
C LEU A 325 15.63 -18.90 3.92
N ASN A 326 15.62 -19.57 2.77
CA ASN A 326 16.04 -20.98 2.69
C ASN A 326 17.54 -21.12 3.00
N GLU A 327 18.37 -20.28 2.43
CA GLU A 327 19.81 -20.28 2.70
C GLU A 327 20.10 -20.00 4.18
N LEU A 328 19.47 -18.99 4.75
CA LEU A 328 19.60 -18.70 6.17
C LEU A 328 19.13 -19.87 7.07
N HIS A 329 18.04 -20.53 6.71
CA HIS A 329 17.56 -21.72 7.41
C HIS A 329 18.60 -22.84 7.38
N GLU A 330 19.23 -23.11 6.23
CA GLU A 330 20.31 -24.12 6.11
C GLU A 330 21.56 -23.73 6.94
N LEU A 331 21.97 -22.47 6.89
CA LEU A 331 23.12 -21.98 7.66
C LEU A 331 22.89 -22.03 9.18
N LEU A 332 21.65 -21.92 9.62
CA LEU A 332 21.30 -22.00 11.03
C LEU A 332 21.05 -23.43 11.54
N GLN A 333 21.10 -24.48 10.70
CA GLN A 333 20.90 -25.87 11.14
C GLN A 333 21.83 -26.33 12.28
N PRO A 334 23.12 -25.89 12.36
CA PRO A 334 24.00 -26.25 13.46
C PRO A 334 23.71 -25.53 14.77
N TYR A 335 22.83 -24.53 14.79
CA TYR A 335 22.52 -23.64 15.90
C TYR A 335 21.16 -23.95 16.51
N ASN A 336 20.94 -23.46 17.74
CA ASN A 336 19.63 -23.46 18.38
C ASN A 336 18.74 -22.31 17.88
N SER A 337 19.37 -21.26 17.37
CA SER A 337 18.72 -20.08 16.79
C SER A 337 17.97 -20.44 15.52
N VAL A 338 16.79 -19.87 15.31
CA VAL A 338 15.91 -20.26 14.21
C VAL A 338 15.25 -19.07 13.53
N VAL A 339 15.03 -19.18 12.23
CA VAL A 339 14.17 -18.26 11.48
C VAL A 339 12.71 -18.50 11.89
N VAL A 340 12.03 -17.48 12.38
CA VAL A 340 10.66 -17.61 12.93
C VAL A 340 9.60 -16.92 12.08
N ASN A 341 9.98 -15.90 11.29
CA ASN A 341 9.04 -15.18 10.43
C ASN A 341 9.78 -14.40 9.33
N SER A 342 9.01 -13.96 8.34
CA SER A 342 9.44 -12.96 7.36
C SER A 342 8.34 -11.90 7.25
N VAL A 343 8.72 -10.63 7.25
CA VAL A 343 7.78 -9.50 7.14
C VAL A 343 8.21 -8.60 5.98
N HIS A 344 7.53 -8.73 4.84
CA HIS A 344 7.84 -8.04 3.59
C HIS A 344 9.24 -8.39 3.06
N ASP A 345 10.22 -7.54 3.31
CA ASP A 345 11.63 -7.64 2.96
C ASP A 345 12.54 -7.84 4.18
N SER A 346 11.96 -8.18 5.34
CA SER A 346 12.73 -8.52 6.54
C SER A 346 12.62 -9.99 6.91
N MET A 347 13.65 -10.47 7.58
CA MET A 347 13.75 -11.78 8.21
C MET A 347 13.72 -11.62 9.72
N VAL A 348 12.97 -12.48 10.41
CA VAL A 348 12.89 -12.48 11.87
C VAL A 348 13.49 -13.77 12.40
N VAL A 349 14.50 -13.61 13.26
CA VAL A 349 15.26 -14.73 13.85
C VAL A 349 15.10 -14.69 15.36
N ASP A 350 14.82 -15.84 15.94
CA ASP A 350 14.84 -16.07 17.39
C ASP A 350 16.22 -16.60 17.77
N ILE A 351 17.00 -15.77 18.48
CA ILE A 351 18.42 -15.98 18.75
C ILE A 351 18.60 -16.56 20.14
N HIS A 352 19.30 -17.71 20.21
CA HIS A 352 19.77 -18.28 21.47
C HIS A 352 20.82 -17.35 22.12
N PRO A 353 20.81 -17.16 23.46
CA PRO A 353 21.69 -16.19 24.12
C PRO A 353 23.19 -16.42 23.86
N ASP A 354 23.61 -17.68 23.71
CA ASP A 354 25.03 -18.03 23.51
C ASP A 354 25.49 -17.95 22.05
N GLU A 355 24.58 -17.63 21.10
CA GLU A 355 24.83 -17.68 19.65
C GLU A 355 24.70 -16.31 18.96
N GLU A 356 24.53 -15.24 19.74
CA GLU A 356 24.18 -13.92 19.18
C GLU A 356 25.18 -13.45 18.12
N GLN A 357 26.49 -13.49 18.42
CA GLN A 357 27.50 -12.99 17.50
C GLN A 357 27.59 -13.85 16.25
N GLN A 358 27.56 -15.17 16.39
CA GLN A 358 27.61 -16.10 15.27
C GLN A 358 26.42 -15.91 14.31
N VAL A 359 25.22 -15.73 14.85
CA VAL A 359 24.02 -15.49 14.07
C VAL A 359 24.07 -14.14 13.35
N ILE A 360 24.59 -13.09 14.03
CA ILE A 360 24.78 -11.77 13.39
C ILE A 360 25.78 -11.85 12.25
N ASP A 361 26.86 -12.62 12.41
CA ASP A 361 27.89 -12.76 11.38
C ASP A 361 27.42 -13.59 10.17
N ILE A 362 26.40 -14.45 10.33
CA ILE A 362 25.75 -15.21 9.26
C ILE A 362 24.80 -14.33 8.44
N ILE A 363 24.13 -13.35 9.05
CA ILE A 363 23.10 -12.52 8.43
C ILE A 363 23.71 -11.27 7.78
#